data_85a299e3b9a4a9cc788014afc96b8a75
#
_entry.id   85a299e3b9a4a9cc788014afc96b8a75
#
_cell.length_a   1.000
_cell.length_b   1.000
_cell.length_c   1.000
_cell.angle_alpha   90.00
_cell.angle_beta   90.00
_cell.angle_gamma   90.00
#
_symmetry.space_group_name_H-M   'P 1'
#
loop_
_entity.id
_entity.type
_entity.pdbx_description
1 polymer ?
#
loop_
_entity_poly.entity_id
_entity_poly.type
_entity_poly.pdbx_seq_one_letter_code
_entity_poly.pdbx_strand_id
1 'polypeptide(L)'
;MSKKECRKLVCVLALSLLMAMPGNGIAQMASASNSITTLSVEKNEQDVAVLQKIIATQSGKNTTISENLNDSKQYTWENGRLVGINWSDEDNIYTGGRGMTGAISFAGLSALKQLNCSGNSITALDVSGNTALETLECFNTSITALDLSNNVLLKDLQCGYANLKELHVENNPALENLSCEGTYIYKLDVSKNKALKTLRCNNTGLTSLDLSQNAALESLICYYTKTQSLDVSHNAALEILSCLDNSLTGLDVSSNLKLKELYCSKTDISNLDVSKNTLLEVLYCDYTKIRSLYLSKNKNMRTLRCDDSVQVTGFRPQPTQTPDVAPSAAPDNKPSQRPAGIKPLDTAIYLYPTATPKATAKPIAAGTKLKNKNASYQVVSANPKQPTVTYVQNLKKTAASVTVPAQVKIGSVTYKVVAIGSKAFANNKKLKTLTIGKNITTIGKNAFAGCKKLKKITIKSTKLKSGAIGKNAFKGTAKNLVVKVPRKQYRAYKKFLKKKGNKKVKIKK
;
A
#
# COMPACT_ATOMS: atom_id res chain seq x y z
N MET A 1 5.21 -24.85 -27.68
CA MET A 1 5.27 -23.96 -28.87
C MET A 1 5.24 -22.51 -28.42
N SER A 2 6.18 -21.68 -28.90
CA SER A 2 6.23 -20.26 -28.51
C SER A 2 5.13 -19.45 -29.24
N LYS A 3 4.72 -18.32 -28.65
CA LYS A 3 3.75 -17.37 -29.29
C LYS A 3 4.15 -16.94 -30.73
N LYS A 4 5.42 -17.08 -31.09
CA LYS A 4 5.94 -16.79 -32.43
C LYS A 4 5.67 -17.92 -33.42
N GLU A 5 5.61 -19.16 -32.95
CA GLU A 5 5.34 -20.35 -33.77
C GLU A 5 3.84 -20.50 -34.03
N CYS A 6 2.98 -20.21 -33.07
CA CYS A 6 1.52 -20.15 -33.26
C CYS A 6 1.13 -19.09 -34.31
N ARG A 7 1.77 -17.91 -34.30
CA ARG A 7 1.50 -16.86 -35.32
C ARG A 7 1.96 -17.28 -36.72
N LYS A 8 3.05 -18.04 -36.84
CA LYS A 8 3.49 -18.59 -38.15
C LYS A 8 2.55 -19.67 -38.65
N LEU A 9 2.04 -20.53 -37.79
CA LEU A 9 1.12 -21.60 -38.17
C LEU A 9 -0.23 -21.05 -38.68
N VAL A 10 -0.77 -20.02 -38.00
CA VAL A 10 -2.01 -19.34 -38.43
C VAL A 10 -1.82 -18.59 -39.77
N CYS A 11 -0.66 -17.95 -39.97
CA CYS A 11 -0.35 -17.31 -41.28
C CYS A 11 -0.16 -18.32 -42.41
N VAL A 12 0.42 -19.49 -42.15
CA VAL A 12 0.63 -20.54 -43.17
C VAL A 12 -0.69 -21.20 -43.55
N LEU A 13 -1.59 -21.45 -42.57
CA LEU A 13 -2.94 -21.97 -42.85
C LEU A 13 -3.82 -20.95 -43.60
N ALA A 14 -3.69 -19.65 -43.34
CA ALA A 14 -4.40 -18.61 -44.05
C ALA A 14 -3.90 -18.46 -45.49
N LEU A 15 -2.58 -18.60 -45.75
CA LEU A 15 -2.02 -18.57 -47.11
C LEU A 15 -2.35 -19.82 -47.92
N SER A 16 -2.46 -21.02 -47.34
CA SER A 16 -2.80 -22.23 -48.04
C SER A 16 -4.28 -22.29 -48.48
N LEU A 17 -5.18 -21.59 -47.79
CA LEU A 17 -6.56 -21.44 -48.25
C LEU A 17 -6.74 -20.40 -49.36
N LEU A 18 -5.80 -19.47 -49.54
CA LEU A 18 -5.86 -18.44 -50.58
C LEU A 18 -5.47 -18.90 -51.97
N MET A 19 -4.81 -20.07 -52.10
CA MET A 19 -4.35 -20.58 -53.40
C MET A 19 -5.34 -21.54 -54.11
N ALA A 20 -6.52 -21.76 -53.55
CA ALA A 20 -7.50 -22.72 -54.03
C ALA A 20 -8.80 -22.12 -54.61
N MET A 21 -8.89 -20.79 -54.89
CA MET A 21 -10.11 -20.21 -55.44
C MET A 21 -9.89 -19.57 -56.82
N PRO A 22 -10.73 -19.85 -57.82
CA PRO A 22 -10.64 -19.24 -59.16
C PRO A 22 -11.16 -17.79 -59.09
N GLY A 23 -10.48 -16.92 -59.86
CA GLY A 23 -10.60 -15.46 -59.88
C GLY A 23 -12.03 -14.92 -59.92
N ASN A 24 -12.39 -14.21 -58.89
CA ASN A 24 -13.32 -13.05 -58.78
C ASN A 24 -13.46 -12.56 -57.33
N GLY A 25 -12.51 -12.91 -56.46
CA GLY A 25 -12.58 -12.66 -55.00
C GLY A 25 -12.01 -11.31 -54.51
N ILE A 26 -11.46 -10.47 -55.35
CA ILE A 26 -10.74 -9.25 -54.89
C ILE A 26 -11.69 -8.10 -54.51
N ALA A 27 -12.87 -8.04 -55.13
CA ALA A 27 -13.84 -6.97 -54.84
C ALA A 27 -14.65 -7.18 -53.51
N GLN A 28 -14.75 -8.43 -53.02
CA GLN A 28 -15.42 -8.71 -51.74
C GLN A 28 -14.50 -8.61 -50.50
N MET A 29 -13.19 -8.56 -50.68
CA MET A 29 -12.25 -8.41 -49.56
C MET A 29 -12.14 -6.97 -49.02
N ALA A 30 -12.53 -5.97 -49.80
CA ALA A 30 -12.53 -4.58 -49.34
C ALA A 30 -13.62 -4.26 -48.30
N SER A 31 -14.69 -5.08 -48.23
CA SER A 31 -15.75 -4.94 -47.22
C SER A 31 -15.52 -5.82 -45.96
N ALA A 32 -14.66 -6.83 -46.05
CA ALA A 32 -14.34 -7.73 -44.94
C ALA A 32 -13.17 -7.26 -44.06
N SER A 33 -12.38 -6.25 -44.52
CA SER A 33 -11.23 -5.73 -43.76
C SER A 33 -11.59 -4.82 -42.60
N ASN A 34 -12.87 -4.47 -42.41
CA ASN A 34 -13.36 -3.69 -41.27
C ASN A 34 -13.99 -4.52 -40.14
N SER A 35 -13.90 -5.83 -40.21
CA SER A 35 -14.36 -6.75 -39.17
C SER A 35 -13.26 -7.69 -38.71
N ILE A 36 -12.11 -7.12 -38.31
CA ILE A 36 -11.31 -7.81 -37.31
C ILE A 36 -12.03 -7.54 -35.98
N THR A 37 -13.15 -8.23 -35.77
CA THR A 37 -13.63 -8.51 -34.44
C THR A 37 -12.46 -9.17 -33.72
N THR A 38 -11.87 -8.47 -32.76
CA THR A 38 -11.09 -9.11 -31.70
C THR A 38 -11.94 -10.28 -31.27
N LEU A 39 -11.51 -11.51 -31.55
CA LEU A 39 -12.10 -12.71 -30.97
C LEU A 39 -11.98 -12.51 -29.46
N SER A 40 -13.01 -12.00 -28.83
CA SER A 40 -13.13 -11.98 -27.38
C SER A 40 -13.15 -13.46 -26.99
N VAL A 41 -12.08 -13.91 -26.33
CA VAL A 41 -12.06 -15.25 -25.77
C VAL A 41 -13.23 -15.31 -24.80
N GLU A 42 -14.21 -16.17 -25.11
CA GLU A 42 -15.39 -16.33 -24.26
C GLU A 42 -14.96 -16.81 -22.87
N LYS A 43 -15.67 -16.31 -21.85
CA LYS A 43 -15.43 -16.74 -20.48
C LYS A 43 -15.86 -18.19 -20.31
N ASN A 44 -15.07 -18.96 -19.56
CA ASN A 44 -15.40 -20.35 -19.26
C ASN A 44 -16.72 -20.42 -18.49
N GLU A 45 -17.68 -21.19 -19.01
CA GLU A 45 -19.03 -21.30 -18.46
C GLU A 45 -19.05 -21.82 -17.03
N GLN A 46 -18.16 -22.77 -16.69
CA GLN A 46 -18.06 -23.30 -15.34
C GLN A 46 -17.55 -22.25 -14.36
N ASP A 47 -16.50 -21.50 -14.73
CA ASP A 47 -15.99 -20.40 -13.89
C ASP A 47 -17.06 -19.34 -13.68
N VAL A 48 -17.84 -19.01 -14.74
CA VAL A 48 -18.96 -18.06 -14.66
C VAL A 48 -20.04 -18.59 -13.73
N ALA A 49 -20.46 -19.84 -13.88
CA ALA A 49 -21.54 -20.43 -13.06
C ALA A 49 -21.14 -20.49 -11.57
N VAL A 50 -19.90 -20.91 -11.25
CA VAL A 50 -19.40 -20.93 -9.88
C VAL A 50 -19.36 -19.51 -9.29
N LEU A 51 -18.82 -18.54 -10.04
CA LEU A 51 -18.73 -17.16 -9.58
C LEU A 51 -20.12 -16.55 -9.33
N GLN A 52 -21.07 -16.72 -10.26
CA GLN A 52 -22.45 -16.27 -10.11
C GLN A 52 -23.14 -16.91 -8.91
N LYS A 53 -22.90 -18.20 -8.65
CA LYS A 53 -23.43 -18.89 -7.47
C LYS A 53 -22.90 -18.25 -6.18
N ILE A 54 -21.60 -17.96 -6.12
CA ILE A 54 -21.03 -17.28 -4.95
C ILE A 54 -21.65 -15.91 -4.77
N ILE A 55 -21.75 -15.10 -5.85
CA ILE A 55 -22.37 -13.78 -5.82
C ILE A 55 -23.81 -13.87 -5.31
N ALA A 56 -24.60 -14.81 -5.80
CA ALA A 56 -25.98 -15.04 -5.39
C ALA A 56 -26.11 -15.37 -3.89
N THR A 57 -25.17 -16.11 -3.29
CA THR A 57 -25.18 -16.41 -1.85
C THR A 57 -24.96 -15.16 -1.00
N GLN A 58 -24.39 -14.11 -1.57
CA GLN A 58 -24.13 -12.83 -0.90
C GLN A 58 -25.18 -11.76 -1.25
N SER A 59 -26.06 -12.03 -2.21
CA SER A 59 -27.17 -11.14 -2.61
C SER A 59 -28.09 -10.84 -1.42
N GLY A 60 -28.53 -9.59 -1.28
CA GLY A 60 -29.34 -9.14 -0.15
C GLY A 60 -28.59 -8.89 1.16
N LYS A 61 -27.27 -9.10 1.22
CA LYS A 61 -26.42 -8.91 2.42
C LYS A 61 -25.71 -7.54 2.46
N ASN A 62 -26.23 -6.55 1.72
CA ASN A 62 -25.62 -5.22 1.61
C ASN A 62 -24.16 -5.25 1.09
N THR A 63 -23.89 -6.13 0.12
CA THR A 63 -22.57 -6.29 -0.47
C THR A 63 -22.34 -5.30 -1.62
N THR A 64 -21.08 -4.97 -1.90
CA THR A 64 -20.64 -4.18 -3.05
C THR A 64 -19.90 -5.02 -4.09
N ILE A 65 -20.18 -6.33 -4.11
CA ILE A 65 -19.65 -7.24 -5.13
C ILE A 65 -20.30 -6.89 -6.47
N SER A 66 -19.49 -6.79 -7.50
CA SER A 66 -19.97 -6.47 -8.84
C SER A 66 -20.62 -7.70 -9.50
N GLU A 67 -21.84 -7.59 -9.96
CA GLU A 67 -22.49 -8.59 -10.81
C GLU A 67 -21.97 -8.53 -12.25
N ASN A 68 -21.31 -7.43 -12.62
CA ASN A 68 -20.65 -7.31 -13.92
C ASN A 68 -19.32 -8.06 -13.93
N LEU A 69 -19.30 -9.24 -14.51
CA LEU A 69 -18.11 -10.09 -14.60
C LEU A 69 -16.98 -9.52 -15.49
N ASN A 70 -17.17 -8.35 -16.11
CA ASN A 70 -16.16 -7.57 -16.80
C ASN A 70 -15.59 -6.44 -15.93
N ASP A 71 -15.98 -6.32 -14.67
CA ASP A 71 -15.39 -5.36 -13.75
C ASP A 71 -13.94 -5.73 -13.44
N SER A 72 -13.01 -5.15 -14.16
CA SER A 72 -11.57 -5.41 -14.02
C SER A 72 -10.97 -4.99 -12.67
N LYS A 73 -11.75 -4.33 -11.81
CA LYS A 73 -11.33 -4.05 -10.43
C LYS A 73 -11.57 -5.24 -9.51
N GLN A 74 -12.53 -6.08 -9.85
CA GLN A 74 -12.91 -7.23 -9.04
C GLN A 74 -12.53 -8.56 -9.67
N TYR A 75 -12.46 -8.64 -11.01
CA TYR A 75 -12.24 -9.91 -11.72
C TYR A 75 -11.11 -9.80 -12.74
N THR A 76 -10.23 -10.78 -12.75
CA THR A 76 -9.17 -10.93 -13.75
C THR A 76 -9.37 -12.20 -14.51
N TRP A 77 -9.48 -12.11 -15.85
CA TRP A 77 -9.69 -13.21 -16.76
C TRP A 77 -8.48 -13.38 -17.68
N GLU A 78 -7.96 -14.60 -17.81
CA GLU A 78 -6.88 -14.97 -18.73
C GLU A 78 -7.31 -16.13 -19.60
N ASN A 79 -7.32 -15.97 -20.92
CA ASN A 79 -7.73 -16.99 -21.88
C ASN A 79 -9.12 -17.61 -21.55
N GLY A 80 -10.06 -16.78 -21.14
CA GLY A 80 -11.41 -17.16 -20.75
C GLY A 80 -11.54 -17.76 -19.33
N ARG A 81 -10.46 -18.04 -18.61
CA ARG A 81 -10.48 -18.56 -17.24
C ARG A 81 -10.40 -17.45 -16.21
N LEU A 82 -11.13 -17.56 -15.12
CA LEU A 82 -11.06 -16.64 -14.00
C LEU A 82 -9.80 -16.94 -13.17
N VAL A 83 -8.82 -16.02 -13.21
CA VAL A 83 -7.53 -16.17 -12.53
C VAL A 83 -7.36 -15.24 -11.33
N GLY A 84 -8.20 -14.23 -11.18
CA GLY A 84 -8.11 -13.29 -10.06
C GLY A 84 -9.45 -12.78 -9.59
N ILE A 85 -9.62 -12.71 -8.28
CA ILE A 85 -10.77 -12.09 -7.60
C ILE A 85 -10.23 -11.10 -6.57
N ASN A 86 -10.73 -9.85 -6.62
CA ASN A 86 -10.45 -8.84 -5.59
C ASN A 86 -11.77 -8.33 -5.00
N TRP A 87 -12.13 -8.85 -3.84
CA TRP A 87 -13.31 -8.47 -3.07
C TRP A 87 -12.98 -7.76 -1.76
N SER A 88 -11.77 -7.22 -1.65
CA SER A 88 -11.42 -6.27 -0.61
C SER A 88 -11.93 -4.86 -0.94
N ASP A 89 -12.11 -4.01 0.06
CA ASP A 89 -12.26 -2.57 -0.15
C ASP A 89 -10.88 -1.91 -0.09
N GLU A 90 -10.33 -1.54 -1.24
CA GLU A 90 -9.00 -0.92 -1.35
C GLU A 90 -8.91 0.43 -0.60
N ASP A 91 -10.02 1.11 -0.37
CA ASP A 91 -10.07 2.39 0.35
C ASP A 91 -10.07 2.19 1.88
N ASN A 92 -10.35 0.96 2.38
CA ASN A 92 -10.48 0.69 3.82
C ASN A 92 -10.25 -0.79 4.19
N ILE A 93 -9.03 -1.27 4.05
CA ILE A 93 -8.63 -2.66 4.36
C ILE A 93 -8.82 -3.03 5.85
N TYR A 94 -8.97 -2.05 6.75
CA TYR A 94 -9.12 -2.28 8.18
C TYR A 94 -10.58 -2.33 8.66
N THR A 95 -11.53 -1.76 7.91
CA THR A 95 -12.92 -1.63 8.37
C THR A 95 -13.98 -1.95 7.32
N GLY A 96 -13.60 -2.22 6.07
CA GLY A 96 -14.57 -2.33 4.99
C GLY A 96 -14.13 -3.27 3.87
N GLY A 97 -14.55 -4.53 3.94
CA GLY A 97 -14.63 -5.38 2.77
C GLY A 97 -15.88 -5.07 1.96
N ARG A 98 -16.18 -5.94 1.00
CA ARG A 98 -17.38 -5.84 0.14
C ARG A 98 -18.67 -6.26 0.86
N GLY A 99 -18.65 -6.41 2.19
CA GLY A 99 -19.81 -6.80 3.00
C GLY A 99 -20.11 -8.31 2.97
N MET A 100 -19.19 -9.15 2.51
CA MET A 100 -19.38 -10.59 2.48
C MET A 100 -19.42 -11.19 3.90
N THR A 101 -20.27 -12.20 4.08
CA THR A 101 -20.48 -12.85 5.38
C THR A 101 -20.62 -14.36 5.22
N GLY A 102 -20.34 -15.09 6.32
CA GLY A 102 -20.59 -16.54 6.40
C GLY A 102 -19.48 -17.39 5.74
N ALA A 103 -19.81 -18.64 5.44
CA ALA A 103 -18.90 -19.55 4.77
C ALA A 103 -18.94 -19.35 3.25
N ILE A 104 -17.77 -19.31 2.62
CA ILE A 104 -17.62 -19.16 1.16
C ILE A 104 -16.68 -20.22 0.64
N SER A 105 -17.07 -20.88 -0.46
CA SER A 105 -16.22 -21.83 -1.18
C SER A 105 -15.88 -21.28 -2.56
N PHE A 106 -14.59 -21.26 -2.88
CA PHE A 106 -14.04 -20.95 -4.20
C PHE A 106 -13.55 -22.22 -4.92
N ALA A 107 -13.73 -23.41 -4.34
CA ALA A 107 -13.14 -24.68 -4.79
C ALA A 107 -13.39 -25.02 -6.26
N GLY A 108 -14.51 -24.56 -6.85
CA GLY A 108 -14.83 -24.78 -8.27
C GLY A 108 -14.01 -23.95 -9.25
N LEU A 109 -13.25 -22.94 -8.81
CA LEU A 109 -12.46 -22.03 -9.64
C LEU A 109 -11.02 -22.51 -9.76
N SER A 110 -10.78 -23.62 -10.45
CA SER A 110 -9.49 -24.32 -10.49
C SER A 110 -8.33 -23.51 -11.12
N ALA A 111 -8.64 -22.50 -11.93
CA ALA A 111 -7.64 -21.61 -12.55
C ALA A 111 -7.29 -20.38 -11.68
N LEU A 112 -7.94 -20.23 -10.52
CA LEU A 112 -7.75 -19.05 -9.67
C LEU A 112 -6.33 -19.02 -9.10
N LYS A 113 -5.62 -17.91 -9.39
CA LYS A 113 -4.24 -17.66 -8.93
C LYS A 113 -4.18 -16.62 -7.82
N GLN A 114 -5.13 -15.69 -7.82
CA GLN A 114 -5.15 -14.57 -6.87
C GLN A 114 -6.55 -14.42 -6.27
N LEU A 115 -6.62 -14.49 -4.96
CA LEU A 115 -7.85 -14.26 -4.22
C LEU A 115 -7.60 -13.24 -3.12
N ASN A 116 -8.32 -12.12 -3.17
CA ASN A 116 -8.36 -11.15 -2.09
C ASN A 116 -9.80 -11.00 -1.60
N CYS A 117 -10.05 -11.45 -0.39
CA CYS A 117 -11.33 -11.32 0.32
C CYS A 117 -11.18 -10.60 1.68
N SER A 118 -10.11 -9.82 1.84
CA SER A 118 -9.78 -9.11 3.07
C SER A 118 -10.86 -8.12 3.50
N GLY A 119 -10.96 -7.88 4.82
CA GLY A 119 -11.88 -6.90 5.41
C GLY A 119 -13.34 -7.35 5.46
N ASN A 120 -13.64 -8.60 5.14
CA ASN A 120 -15.00 -9.14 5.12
C ASN A 120 -15.31 -9.97 6.40
N SER A 121 -16.59 -10.08 6.74
CA SER A 121 -17.06 -10.89 7.87
C SER A 121 -17.22 -12.37 7.51
N ILE A 122 -16.31 -12.91 6.68
CA ILE A 122 -16.27 -14.32 6.29
C ILE A 122 -15.86 -15.15 7.49
N THR A 123 -16.60 -16.23 7.78
CA THR A 123 -16.35 -17.12 8.93
C THR A 123 -15.66 -18.41 8.57
N ALA A 124 -15.76 -18.86 7.31
CA ALA A 124 -15.05 -19.99 6.75
C ALA A 124 -14.72 -19.76 5.28
N LEU A 125 -13.57 -20.25 4.84
CA LEU A 125 -13.07 -20.09 3.49
C LEU A 125 -12.59 -21.44 2.98
N ASP A 126 -13.20 -21.92 1.89
CA ASP A 126 -12.80 -23.14 1.21
C ASP A 126 -12.09 -22.78 -0.11
N VAL A 127 -10.80 -23.09 -0.15
CA VAL A 127 -9.91 -22.93 -1.30
C VAL A 127 -9.32 -24.27 -1.77
N SER A 128 -9.87 -25.40 -1.32
CA SER A 128 -9.34 -26.74 -1.55
C SER A 128 -9.22 -27.12 -3.03
N GLY A 129 -10.07 -26.58 -3.89
CA GLY A 129 -10.04 -26.79 -5.35
C GLY A 129 -9.18 -25.80 -6.13
N ASN A 130 -8.63 -24.77 -5.47
CA ASN A 130 -7.85 -23.72 -6.12
C ASN A 130 -6.35 -24.07 -6.16
N THR A 131 -6.01 -25.19 -6.82
CA THR A 131 -4.63 -25.73 -6.85
C THR A 131 -3.62 -24.84 -7.57
N ALA A 132 -4.10 -23.86 -8.37
CA ALA A 132 -3.28 -22.86 -9.04
C ALA A 132 -3.07 -21.59 -8.19
N LEU A 133 -3.56 -21.55 -6.94
CA LEU A 133 -3.52 -20.35 -6.11
C LEU A 133 -2.08 -19.99 -5.73
N GLU A 134 -1.68 -18.76 -6.07
CA GLU A 134 -0.36 -18.19 -5.78
C GLU A 134 -0.43 -17.11 -4.70
N THR A 135 -1.56 -16.40 -4.60
CA THR A 135 -1.77 -15.33 -3.63
C THR A 135 -3.13 -15.47 -2.96
N LEU A 136 -3.14 -15.49 -1.63
CA LEU A 136 -4.35 -15.47 -0.81
C LEU A 136 -4.28 -14.33 0.21
N GLU A 137 -5.20 -13.38 0.09
CA GLU A 137 -5.40 -12.30 1.04
C GLU A 137 -6.78 -12.46 1.71
N CYS A 138 -6.79 -12.84 2.97
CA CYS A 138 -7.98 -12.96 3.83
C CYS A 138 -7.79 -12.23 5.17
N PHE A 139 -7.02 -11.13 5.12
CA PHE A 139 -6.71 -10.28 6.25
C PHE A 139 -7.98 -9.64 6.83
N ASN A 140 -8.03 -9.51 8.17
CA ASN A 140 -9.16 -8.91 8.88
C ASN A 140 -10.51 -9.55 8.48
N THR A 141 -10.58 -10.86 8.64
CA THR A 141 -11.79 -11.67 8.48
C THR A 141 -12.14 -12.38 9.78
N SER A 142 -13.30 -13.05 9.84
CA SER A 142 -13.71 -13.83 10.98
C SER A 142 -13.36 -15.32 10.87
N ILE A 143 -12.46 -15.70 9.96
CA ILE A 143 -12.07 -17.08 9.70
C ILE A 143 -11.37 -17.66 10.93
N THR A 144 -11.81 -18.85 11.36
CA THR A 144 -11.29 -19.55 12.54
C THR A 144 -10.36 -20.71 12.22
N ALA A 145 -10.42 -21.22 11.00
CA ALA A 145 -9.56 -22.28 10.45
C ALA A 145 -9.34 -22.04 8.95
N LEU A 146 -8.18 -22.44 8.44
CA LEU A 146 -7.81 -22.28 7.04
C LEU A 146 -7.03 -23.50 6.59
N ASP A 147 -7.61 -24.30 5.68
CA ASP A 147 -6.95 -25.44 5.07
C ASP A 147 -6.29 -25.04 3.75
N LEU A 148 -4.97 -25.15 3.70
CA LEU A 148 -4.13 -24.80 2.56
C LEU A 148 -3.42 -26.02 1.97
N SER A 149 -3.80 -27.24 2.36
CA SER A 149 -3.10 -28.48 2.02
C SER A 149 -2.96 -28.71 0.52
N ASN A 150 -3.92 -28.22 -0.28
CA ASN A 150 -3.93 -28.36 -1.74
C ASN A 150 -3.31 -27.16 -2.49
N ASN A 151 -2.98 -26.07 -1.80
CA ASN A 151 -2.50 -24.84 -2.43
C ASN A 151 -0.97 -24.80 -2.49
N VAL A 152 -0.36 -25.84 -3.08
CA VAL A 152 1.09 -26.08 -3.10
C VAL A 152 1.90 -25.00 -3.83
N LEU A 153 1.25 -24.18 -4.68
CA LEU A 153 1.85 -23.08 -5.43
C LEU A 153 1.76 -21.74 -4.70
N LEU A 154 1.21 -21.72 -3.47
CA LEU A 154 1.01 -20.49 -2.71
C LEU A 154 2.35 -19.84 -2.36
N LYS A 155 2.51 -18.56 -2.76
CA LYS A 155 3.70 -17.70 -2.56
C LYS A 155 3.46 -16.59 -1.56
N ASP A 156 2.23 -16.06 -1.51
CA ASP A 156 1.86 -14.94 -0.64
C ASP A 156 0.59 -15.29 0.13
N LEU A 157 0.70 -15.33 1.45
CA LEU A 157 -0.41 -15.56 2.37
C LEU A 157 -0.54 -14.40 3.35
N GLN A 158 -1.64 -13.67 3.27
CA GLN A 158 -2.00 -12.57 4.17
C GLN A 158 -3.27 -12.96 4.93
N CYS A 159 -3.12 -13.51 6.14
CA CYS A 159 -4.23 -13.95 6.99
C CYS A 159 -4.24 -13.26 8.36
N GLY A 160 -3.52 -12.14 8.50
CA GLY A 160 -3.46 -11.38 9.74
C GLY A 160 -4.83 -10.87 10.18
N TYR A 161 -5.00 -10.68 11.48
CA TYR A 161 -6.26 -10.25 12.13
C TYR A 161 -7.47 -11.13 11.81
N ALA A 162 -7.25 -12.37 11.33
CA ALA A 162 -8.27 -13.42 11.34
C ALA A 162 -8.34 -14.09 12.73
N ASN A 163 -9.42 -14.83 12.99
CA ASN A 163 -9.61 -15.51 14.28
C ASN A 163 -8.89 -16.88 14.34
N LEU A 164 -7.79 -17.04 13.61
CA LEU A 164 -7.05 -18.29 13.53
C LEU A 164 -6.34 -18.60 14.85
N LYS A 165 -6.52 -19.82 15.34
CA LYS A 165 -5.78 -20.36 16.50
C LYS A 165 -4.60 -21.22 16.09
N GLU A 166 -4.65 -21.80 14.89
CA GLU A 166 -3.64 -22.63 14.28
C GLU A 166 -3.48 -22.25 12.82
N LEU A 167 -2.31 -22.42 12.28
CA LEU A 167 -2.01 -22.22 10.86
C LEU A 167 -1.00 -23.25 10.41
N HIS A 168 -1.41 -24.08 9.43
CA HIS A 168 -0.64 -25.15 8.83
C HIS A 168 -0.16 -24.70 7.45
N VAL A 169 1.16 -24.55 7.29
CA VAL A 169 1.80 -24.10 6.03
C VAL A 169 2.85 -25.09 5.51
N GLU A 170 2.93 -26.26 6.11
CA GLU A 170 3.88 -27.31 5.75
C GLU A 170 3.72 -27.82 4.31
N ASN A 171 2.53 -27.70 3.72
CA ASN A 171 2.23 -28.09 2.33
C ASN A 171 2.42 -26.94 1.32
N ASN A 172 2.94 -25.79 1.75
CA ASN A 172 3.13 -24.61 0.90
C ASN A 172 4.63 -24.27 0.72
N PRO A 173 5.46 -25.14 0.12
CA PRO A 173 6.91 -24.97 0.06
C PRO A 173 7.35 -23.76 -0.78
N ALA A 174 6.48 -23.26 -1.66
CA ALA A 174 6.72 -22.09 -2.48
C ALA A 174 6.48 -20.75 -1.73
N LEU A 175 6.08 -20.80 -0.46
CA LEU A 175 5.69 -19.59 0.30
C LEU A 175 6.90 -18.66 0.50
N GLU A 176 6.79 -17.45 -0.03
CA GLU A 176 7.78 -16.39 0.06
C GLU A 176 7.38 -15.32 1.11
N ASN A 177 6.09 -15.04 1.24
CA ASN A 177 5.57 -14.03 2.16
C ASN A 177 4.45 -14.63 3.02
N LEU A 178 4.62 -14.54 4.33
CA LEU A 178 3.62 -14.96 5.31
C LEU A 178 3.32 -13.82 6.28
N SER A 179 2.06 -13.43 6.36
CA SER A 179 1.54 -12.49 7.34
C SER A 179 0.40 -13.12 8.10
N CYS A 180 0.60 -13.37 9.39
CA CYS A 180 -0.38 -13.92 10.32
C CYS A 180 -0.48 -13.07 11.61
N GLU A 181 -0.07 -11.79 11.52
CA GLU A 181 -0.11 -10.88 12.66
C GLU A 181 -1.53 -10.69 13.23
N GLY A 182 -1.61 -10.45 14.53
CA GLY A 182 -2.88 -10.17 15.22
C GLY A 182 -3.83 -11.36 15.30
N THR A 183 -3.38 -12.58 15.00
CA THR A 183 -4.14 -13.82 15.16
C THR A 183 -3.93 -14.43 16.55
N TYR A 184 -4.67 -15.51 16.85
CA TYR A 184 -4.55 -16.24 18.13
C TYR A 184 -3.58 -17.43 18.04
N ILE A 185 -2.73 -17.47 17.00
CA ILE A 185 -1.76 -18.54 16.79
C ILE A 185 -0.74 -18.56 17.92
N TYR A 186 -0.54 -19.73 18.52
CA TYR A 186 0.40 -19.96 19.64
C TYR A 186 1.57 -20.86 19.25
N LYS A 187 1.51 -21.52 18.09
CA LYS A 187 2.58 -22.29 17.45
C LYS A 187 2.56 -22.03 15.97
N LEU A 188 3.74 -21.95 15.36
CA LEU A 188 3.91 -21.79 13.92
C LEU A 188 5.13 -22.58 13.47
N ASP A 189 4.93 -23.57 12.61
CA ASP A 189 6.00 -24.31 11.96
C ASP A 189 6.19 -23.83 10.52
N VAL A 190 7.35 -23.22 10.27
CA VAL A 190 7.76 -22.74 8.94
C VAL A 190 8.95 -23.53 8.37
N SER A 191 9.29 -24.70 8.97
CA SER A 191 10.46 -25.51 8.59
C SER A 191 10.42 -26.01 7.13
N LYS A 192 9.24 -26.13 6.53
CA LYS A 192 9.06 -26.53 5.12
C LYS A 192 9.07 -25.36 4.15
N ASN A 193 8.94 -24.12 4.64
CA ASN A 193 8.84 -22.92 3.81
C ASN A 193 10.23 -22.30 3.58
N LYS A 194 11.14 -23.04 2.93
CA LYS A 194 12.53 -22.64 2.73
C LYS A 194 12.69 -21.40 1.82
N ALA A 195 11.67 -21.09 1.02
CA ALA A 195 11.63 -19.91 0.16
C ALA A 195 11.19 -18.63 0.90
N LEU A 196 10.86 -18.72 2.21
CA LEU A 196 10.28 -17.62 2.97
C LEU A 196 11.26 -16.45 3.09
N LYS A 197 10.85 -15.29 2.59
CA LYS A 197 11.58 -14.01 2.60
C LYS A 197 11.02 -13.03 3.64
N THR A 198 9.71 -13.07 3.84
CA THR A 198 9.04 -12.17 4.78
C THR A 198 8.16 -12.97 5.72
N LEU A 199 8.36 -12.80 7.02
CA LEU A 199 7.50 -13.35 8.07
C LEU A 199 7.01 -12.22 8.98
N ARG A 200 5.69 -12.07 9.07
CA ARG A 200 5.00 -11.16 10.00
C ARG A 200 4.10 -11.99 10.91
N CYS A 201 4.52 -12.16 12.15
CA CYS A 201 3.79 -12.93 13.16
C CYS A 201 3.66 -12.17 14.49
N ASN A 202 3.77 -10.84 14.42
CA ASN A 202 3.62 -9.96 15.58
C ASN A 202 2.20 -9.97 16.14
N ASN A 203 2.07 -9.63 17.42
CA ASN A 203 0.78 -9.58 18.12
C ASN A 203 0.04 -10.94 18.07
N THR A 204 0.76 -12.01 18.30
CA THR A 204 0.26 -13.40 18.36
C THR A 204 0.55 -14.03 19.73
N GLY A 205 0.10 -15.26 19.92
CA GLY A 205 0.37 -16.04 21.14
C GLY A 205 1.68 -16.83 21.12
N LEU A 206 2.55 -16.64 20.13
CA LEU A 206 3.79 -17.41 19.94
C LEU A 206 4.71 -17.28 21.17
N THR A 207 5.20 -18.41 21.67
CA THR A 207 6.17 -18.47 22.77
C THR A 207 7.58 -18.82 22.29
N SER A 208 7.69 -19.38 21.10
CA SER A 208 8.94 -19.73 20.43
C SER A 208 8.76 -19.68 18.92
N LEU A 209 9.86 -19.53 18.18
CA LEU A 209 9.88 -19.50 16.72
C LEU A 209 11.19 -20.12 16.24
N ASP A 210 11.11 -21.25 15.54
CA ASP A 210 12.26 -21.88 14.90
C ASP A 210 12.38 -21.42 13.45
N LEU A 211 13.49 -20.75 13.15
CA LEU A 211 13.81 -20.19 11.84
C LEU A 211 15.03 -20.85 11.19
N SER A 212 15.51 -21.96 11.75
CA SER A 212 16.74 -22.65 11.31
C SER A 212 16.72 -23.08 9.84
N GLN A 213 15.51 -23.29 9.26
CA GLN A 213 15.34 -23.73 7.87
C GLN A 213 15.05 -22.57 6.90
N ASN A 214 14.94 -21.31 7.39
CA ASN A 214 14.48 -20.16 6.59
C ASN A 214 15.65 -19.24 6.22
N ALA A 215 16.69 -19.79 5.58
CA ALA A 215 17.92 -19.05 5.23
C ALA A 215 17.68 -17.88 4.25
N ALA A 216 16.57 -17.89 3.50
CA ALA A 216 16.19 -16.83 2.58
C ALA A 216 15.48 -15.65 3.26
N LEU A 217 15.28 -15.70 4.61
CA LEU A 217 14.49 -14.69 5.31
C LEU A 217 15.18 -13.32 5.30
N GLU A 218 14.54 -12.33 4.70
CA GLU A 218 14.98 -10.94 4.57
C GLU A 218 14.35 -10.01 5.61
N SER A 219 13.11 -10.32 6.01
CA SER A 219 12.36 -9.49 6.97
C SER A 219 11.61 -10.35 7.98
N LEU A 220 11.91 -10.15 9.26
CA LEU A 220 11.21 -10.77 10.39
C LEU A 220 10.56 -9.70 11.26
N ILE A 221 9.24 -9.79 11.42
CA ILE A 221 8.46 -8.92 12.29
C ILE A 221 7.68 -9.80 13.26
N CYS A 222 8.20 -9.93 14.50
CA CYS A 222 7.68 -10.79 15.54
C CYS A 222 7.51 -10.07 16.89
N TYR A 223 7.29 -8.76 16.86
CA TYR A 223 7.09 -7.99 18.08
C TYR A 223 5.75 -8.32 18.76
N TYR A 224 5.68 -8.04 20.06
CA TYR A 224 4.47 -8.24 20.85
C TYR A 224 3.98 -9.71 20.80
N THR A 225 4.94 -10.63 20.93
CA THR A 225 4.70 -12.05 21.17
C THR A 225 5.12 -12.41 22.61
N LYS A 226 5.08 -13.68 22.97
CA LYS A 226 5.56 -14.18 24.27
C LYS A 226 6.93 -14.85 24.16
N THR A 227 7.69 -14.53 23.12
CA THR A 227 8.97 -15.15 22.82
C THR A 227 10.03 -14.73 23.87
N GLN A 228 10.70 -15.72 24.47
CA GLN A 228 11.74 -15.49 25.47
C GLN A 228 13.16 -15.56 24.90
N SER A 229 13.31 -16.25 23.78
CA SER A 229 14.59 -16.37 23.05
C SER A 229 14.31 -16.36 21.55
N LEU A 230 15.23 -15.80 20.78
CA LEU A 230 15.13 -15.73 19.31
C LEU A 230 16.51 -16.02 18.71
N ASP A 231 16.62 -17.13 17.98
CA ASP A 231 17.82 -17.48 17.23
C ASP A 231 17.62 -17.11 15.76
N VAL A 232 18.46 -16.18 15.29
CA VAL A 232 18.49 -15.73 13.90
C VAL A 232 19.83 -16.04 13.22
N SER A 233 20.64 -16.93 13.82
CA SER A 233 21.99 -17.28 13.32
C SER A 233 21.99 -17.90 11.93
N HIS A 234 20.90 -18.59 11.54
CA HIS A 234 20.72 -19.22 10.24
C HIS A 234 20.13 -18.28 9.16
N ASN A 235 19.75 -17.04 9.52
CA ASN A 235 19.05 -16.10 8.63
C ASN A 235 20.01 -15.02 8.12
N ALA A 236 21.08 -15.41 7.43
CA ALA A 236 22.12 -14.50 6.94
C ALA A 236 21.61 -13.47 5.90
N ALA A 237 20.44 -13.67 5.30
CA ALA A 237 19.82 -12.74 4.38
C ALA A 237 19.07 -11.60 5.09
N LEU A 238 18.92 -11.65 6.43
CA LEU A 238 18.05 -10.76 7.19
C LEU A 238 18.51 -9.29 7.08
N GLU A 239 17.60 -8.45 6.60
CA GLU A 239 17.77 -6.99 6.46
C GLU A 239 16.98 -6.22 7.51
N ILE A 240 15.82 -6.72 7.92
CA ILE A 240 14.92 -6.08 8.89
C ILE A 240 14.57 -7.09 9.99
N LEU A 241 14.84 -6.72 11.24
CA LEU A 241 14.45 -7.49 12.42
C LEU A 241 13.66 -6.59 13.38
N SER A 242 12.41 -6.94 13.64
CA SER A 242 11.59 -6.29 14.67
C SER A 242 11.10 -7.32 15.68
N CYS A 243 11.72 -7.32 16.85
CA CYS A 243 11.41 -8.23 17.97
C CYS A 243 11.10 -7.47 19.27
N LEU A 244 10.70 -6.19 19.14
CA LEU A 244 10.38 -5.34 20.28
C LEU A 244 9.19 -5.88 21.09
N ASP A 245 9.09 -5.40 22.34
CA ASP A 245 8.02 -5.75 23.27
C ASP A 245 7.85 -7.28 23.44
N ASN A 246 8.98 -7.95 23.62
CA ASN A 246 9.10 -9.38 23.93
C ASN A 246 9.91 -9.57 25.22
N SER A 247 9.88 -10.76 25.82
CA SER A 247 10.65 -11.09 27.02
C SER A 247 12.08 -11.59 26.70
N LEU A 248 12.70 -11.07 25.64
CA LEU A 248 14.06 -11.46 25.22
C LEU A 248 15.10 -10.94 26.22
N THR A 249 15.94 -11.83 26.77
CA THR A 249 17.04 -11.47 27.67
C THR A 249 18.38 -11.28 26.94
N GLY A 250 18.49 -11.77 25.73
CA GLY A 250 19.65 -11.63 24.84
C GLY A 250 19.25 -11.72 23.38
N LEU A 251 20.08 -11.18 22.50
CA LEU A 251 19.90 -11.24 21.06
C LEU A 251 21.27 -11.22 20.38
N ASP A 252 21.62 -12.29 19.67
CA ASP A 252 22.81 -12.36 18.85
C ASP A 252 22.44 -12.13 17.37
N VAL A 253 22.96 -11.04 16.81
CA VAL A 253 22.78 -10.66 15.40
C VAL A 253 24.08 -10.75 14.61
N SER A 254 25.12 -11.41 15.18
CA SER A 254 26.47 -11.47 14.61
C SER A 254 26.54 -12.17 13.24
N SER A 255 25.59 -13.03 12.91
CA SER A 255 25.46 -13.72 11.62
C SER A 255 24.68 -12.90 10.57
N ASN A 256 23.95 -11.87 10.97
CA ASN A 256 23.05 -11.12 10.11
C ASN A 256 23.74 -9.90 9.48
N LEU A 257 24.75 -10.15 8.64
CA LEU A 257 25.63 -9.11 8.09
C LEU A 257 24.91 -8.13 7.15
N LYS A 258 23.73 -8.47 6.66
CA LYS A 258 22.89 -7.61 5.81
C LYS A 258 21.89 -6.75 6.61
N LEU A 259 21.89 -6.84 7.94
CA LEU A 259 20.93 -6.15 8.78
C LEU A 259 21.05 -4.63 8.64
N LYS A 260 19.95 -3.98 8.27
CA LYS A 260 19.79 -2.53 8.07
C LYS A 260 18.95 -1.89 9.16
N GLU A 261 17.94 -2.62 9.66
CA GLU A 261 17.01 -2.12 10.65
C GLU A 261 16.83 -3.13 11.78
N LEU A 262 17.11 -2.70 12.99
CA LEU A 262 16.93 -3.49 14.21
C LEU A 262 16.04 -2.74 15.20
N TYR A 263 14.93 -3.36 15.56
CA TYR A 263 13.98 -2.88 16.54
C TYR A 263 13.84 -3.90 17.67
N CYS A 264 14.50 -3.64 18.80
CA CYS A 264 14.51 -4.51 19.99
C CYS A 264 14.14 -3.76 21.29
N SER A 265 13.48 -2.60 21.16
CA SER A 265 12.96 -1.83 22.30
C SER A 265 12.03 -2.63 23.18
N LYS A 266 11.92 -2.27 24.47
CA LYS A 266 11.04 -2.93 25.45
C LYS A 266 11.31 -4.43 25.53
N THR A 267 12.56 -4.79 25.65
CA THR A 267 13.02 -6.16 25.93
C THR A 267 13.93 -6.16 27.16
N ASP A 268 14.22 -7.35 27.70
CA ASP A 268 15.12 -7.51 28.83
C ASP A 268 16.60 -7.66 28.42
N ILE A 269 16.95 -7.32 27.16
CA ILE A 269 18.30 -7.41 26.63
C ILE A 269 19.23 -6.49 27.43
N SER A 270 20.30 -7.06 27.99
CA SER A 270 21.28 -6.34 28.80
C SER A 270 22.58 -6.04 28.07
N ASN A 271 22.85 -6.76 26.99
CA ASN A 271 24.04 -6.59 26.14
C ASN A 271 23.64 -6.78 24.67
N LEU A 272 24.10 -5.87 23.80
CA LEU A 272 23.86 -5.94 22.36
C LEU A 272 25.11 -5.55 21.60
N ASP A 273 25.72 -6.51 20.89
CA ASP A 273 26.81 -6.27 19.98
C ASP A 273 26.33 -6.21 18.54
N VAL A 274 26.44 -5.03 17.93
CA VAL A 274 26.10 -4.77 16.53
C VAL A 274 27.34 -4.47 15.68
N SER A 275 28.54 -4.76 16.19
CA SER A 275 29.80 -4.42 15.53
C SER A 275 30.00 -5.09 14.17
N LYS A 276 29.38 -6.26 13.94
CA LYS A 276 29.39 -6.98 12.66
C LYS A 276 28.31 -6.47 11.68
N ASN A 277 27.29 -5.76 12.16
CA ASN A 277 26.19 -5.27 11.34
C ASN A 277 26.52 -3.89 10.73
N THR A 278 27.56 -3.86 9.89
CA THR A 278 28.10 -2.60 9.34
C THR A 278 27.15 -1.85 8.41
N LEU A 279 26.10 -2.51 7.94
CA LEU A 279 25.03 -1.92 7.11
C LEU A 279 23.90 -1.32 7.94
N LEU A 280 23.95 -1.40 9.28
CA LEU A 280 22.86 -0.96 10.15
C LEU A 280 22.64 0.56 10.02
N GLU A 281 21.40 0.93 9.67
CA GLU A 281 20.93 2.31 9.47
C GLU A 281 20.01 2.77 10.61
N VAL A 282 19.24 1.85 11.20
CA VAL A 282 18.26 2.12 12.25
C VAL A 282 18.43 1.14 13.39
N LEU A 283 18.57 1.67 14.61
CA LEU A 283 18.59 0.89 15.85
C LEU A 283 17.64 1.52 16.87
N TYR A 284 16.62 0.75 17.29
CA TYR A 284 15.73 1.10 18.41
C TYR A 284 15.93 0.07 19.50
N CYS A 285 16.45 0.50 20.66
CA CYS A 285 16.75 -0.34 21.81
C CYS A 285 16.46 0.38 23.15
N ASP A 286 15.52 1.34 23.13
CA ASP A 286 15.04 2.00 24.33
C ASP A 286 14.17 1.06 25.18
N TYR A 287 14.05 1.36 26.47
CA TYR A 287 13.39 0.51 27.46
C TYR A 287 13.96 -0.91 27.51
N THR A 288 15.30 -1.02 27.47
CA THR A 288 16.06 -2.27 27.63
C THR A 288 16.94 -2.22 28.88
N LYS A 289 17.67 -3.30 29.17
CA LYS A 289 18.67 -3.32 30.24
C LYS A 289 20.09 -3.01 29.74
N ILE A 290 20.25 -2.56 28.49
CA ILE A 290 21.53 -2.16 27.88
C ILE A 290 22.10 -0.96 28.65
N ARG A 291 23.39 -1.00 28.95
CA ARG A 291 24.12 0.10 29.63
C ARG A 291 25.15 0.78 28.74
N SER A 292 25.62 0.10 27.71
CA SER A 292 26.60 0.66 26.78
C SER A 292 26.39 0.12 25.37
N LEU A 293 26.68 0.96 24.38
CA LEU A 293 26.62 0.64 22.94
C LEU A 293 27.87 1.14 22.23
N TYR A 294 28.50 0.27 21.46
CA TYR A 294 29.70 0.57 20.66
C TYR A 294 29.31 0.60 19.17
N LEU A 295 29.19 1.79 18.60
CA LEU A 295 28.66 2.00 17.24
C LEU A 295 29.73 2.45 16.23
N SER A 296 31.03 2.34 16.59
CA SER A 296 32.13 2.80 15.73
C SER A 296 32.22 2.10 14.37
N LYS A 297 31.68 0.88 14.24
CA LYS A 297 31.60 0.14 12.98
C LYS A 297 30.34 0.41 12.16
N ASN A 298 29.29 0.97 12.77
CA ASN A 298 27.98 1.20 12.16
C ASN A 298 27.92 2.58 11.47
N LYS A 299 28.79 2.80 10.48
CA LYS A 299 28.96 4.11 9.81
C LYS A 299 27.72 4.57 9.01
N ASN A 300 26.83 3.63 8.69
CA ASN A 300 25.57 3.91 7.98
C ASN A 300 24.43 4.29 8.91
N MET A 301 24.65 4.27 10.25
CA MET A 301 23.64 4.58 11.25
C MET A 301 23.07 5.99 11.03
N ARG A 302 21.76 6.08 10.86
CA ARG A 302 21.01 7.33 10.65
C ARG A 302 20.09 7.63 11.81
N THR A 303 19.56 6.58 12.43
CA THR A 303 18.59 6.71 13.52
C THR A 303 18.96 5.78 14.64
N LEU A 304 19.22 6.35 15.80
CA LEU A 304 19.43 5.63 17.05
C LEU A 304 18.36 6.08 18.05
N ARG A 305 17.70 5.11 18.67
CA ARG A 305 16.82 5.32 19.81
C ARG A 305 17.22 4.37 20.94
N CYS A 306 17.70 4.94 22.02
CA CYS A 306 18.08 4.25 23.26
C CYS A 306 17.72 5.14 24.45
N ASP A 307 17.75 4.58 25.66
CA ASP A 307 17.53 5.35 26.88
C ASP A 307 18.70 6.32 27.12
N ASP A 308 18.43 7.47 27.73
CA ASP A 308 19.42 8.51 28.02
C ASP A 308 20.56 8.02 28.93
N SER A 309 20.32 6.93 29.70
CA SER A 309 21.29 6.31 30.59
C SER A 309 22.32 5.42 29.87
N VAL A 310 22.13 5.15 28.56
CA VAL A 310 23.03 4.29 27.79
C VAL A 310 24.27 5.06 27.36
N GLN A 311 25.45 4.54 27.71
CA GLN A 311 26.73 5.10 27.24
C GLN A 311 26.95 4.72 25.76
N VAL A 312 26.77 5.65 24.84
CA VAL A 312 26.98 5.42 23.41
C VAL A 312 28.35 5.90 22.97
N THR A 313 29.14 5.01 22.37
CA THR A 313 30.48 5.31 21.86
C THR A 313 30.55 5.11 20.35
N GLY A 314 31.16 6.06 19.63
CA GLY A 314 31.42 5.95 18.18
C GLY A 314 30.25 6.32 17.29
N PHE A 315 29.13 6.77 17.85
CA PHE A 315 28.02 7.34 17.09
C PHE A 315 28.26 8.84 16.87
N ARG A 316 28.31 9.25 15.61
CA ARG A 316 28.22 10.66 15.21
C ARG A 316 26.90 10.83 14.47
N PRO A 317 25.90 11.51 15.05
CA PRO A 317 24.68 11.83 14.31
C PRO A 317 25.10 12.57 13.04
N GLN A 318 24.76 12.04 11.88
CA GLN A 318 24.76 12.82 10.66
C GLN A 318 23.82 14.01 10.92
N PRO A 319 24.14 15.23 10.48
CA PRO A 319 23.24 16.37 10.64
C PRO A 319 21.94 16.03 9.94
N THR A 320 21.00 15.51 10.71
CA THR A 320 19.67 15.22 10.25
C THR A 320 18.99 16.55 9.98
N GLN A 321 18.58 16.72 8.72
CA GLN A 321 17.40 17.55 8.46
C GLN A 321 16.27 16.87 9.23
N THR A 322 16.02 17.35 10.44
CA THR A 322 14.96 16.91 11.32
C THR A 322 13.63 16.93 10.59
N PRO A 323 12.90 15.84 10.51
CA PRO A 323 11.48 15.93 10.37
C PRO A 323 10.89 16.06 11.78
N ASP A 324 10.77 17.30 12.27
CA ASP A 324 9.77 17.62 13.29
C ASP A 324 8.40 17.30 12.70
N VAL A 325 7.90 16.14 12.99
CA VAL A 325 6.47 15.83 12.84
C VAL A 325 6.02 15.10 14.09
N ALA A 326 5.46 15.89 15.00
CA ALA A 326 4.53 15.38 15.97
C ALA A 326 3.39 14.64 15.25
N PRO A 327 2.98 13.43 15.67
CA PRO A 327 1.90 12.72 15.03
C PRO A 327 0.57 13.43 15.28
N SER A 328 -0.14 13.69 14.21
CA SER A 328 -1.55 14.09 14.22
C SER A 328 -2.38 12.86 14.61
N ALA A 329 -3.26 13.03 15.57
CA ALA A 329 -4.19 12.03 16.08
C ALA A 329 -4.89 11.25 14.95
N ALA A 330 -4.84 9.93 15.05
CA ALA A 330 -5.65 9.02 14.25
C ALA A 330 -7.12 9.07 14.71
N PRO A 331 -8.09 8.82 13.83
CA PRO A 331 -9.49 8.75 14.23
C PRO A 331 -9.73 7.50 15.10
N ASP A 332 -10.49 7.70 16.18
CA ASP A 332 -11.01 6.64 17.05
C ASP A 332 -11.75 5.58 16.23
N ASN A 333 -11.16 4.40 16.11
CA ASN A 333 -11.84 3.20 15.65
C ASN A 333 -11.86 2.19 16.79
N LYS A 334 -13.02 2.06 17.41
CA LYS A 334 -13.33 1.03 18.38
C LYS A 334 -13.21 -0.35 17.73
N PRO A 335 -12.32 -1.24 18.16
CA PRO A 335 -12.28 -2.61 17.67
C PRO A 335 -13.39 -3.42 18.31
N SER A 336 -14.11 -4.19 17.51
CA SER A 336 -14.98 -5.24 18.01
C SER A 336 -14.13 -6.31 18.69
N GLN A 337 -14.39 -6.50 19.96
CA GLN A 337 -13.97 -7.56 20.89
C GLN A 337 -12.60 -8.21 20.65
N ARG A 338 -11.62 -7.70 21.40
CA ARG A 338 -10.32 -8.35 21.64
C ARG A 338 -10.44 -9.46 22.68
N PRO A 339 -9.59 -10.51 22.61
CA PRO A 339 -9.46 -11.45 23.73
C PRO A 339 -9.02 -10.73 24.99
N ALA A 340 -9.67 -11.06 26.11
CA ALA A 340 -9.30 -10.57 27.43
C ALA A 340 -7.82 -10.95 27.72
N GLY A 341 -6.97 -9.93 27.93
CA GLY A 341 -5.57 -10.12 28.33
C GLY A 341 -4.53 -9.40 27.47
N ILE A 342 -4.87 -8.91 26.27
CA ILE A 342 -3.92 -8.14 25.44
C ILE A 342 -4.28 -6.65 25.56
N LYS A 343 -3.45 -5.88 26.27
CA LYS A 343 -3.62 -4.42 26.37
C LYS A 343 -3.47 -3.77 24.97
N PRO A 344 -4.30 -2.75 24.65
CA PRO A 344 -4.11 -1.99 23.43
C PRO A 344 -2.73 -1.34 23.46
N LEU A 345 -1.95 -1.55 22.40
CA LEU A 345 -0.76 -0.77 22.15
C LEU A 345 -1.21 0.66 21.84
N ASP A 346 -0.50 1.62 22.42
CA ASP A 346 -0.60 3.01 22.01
C ASP A 346 -0.08 3.10 20.57
N THR A 347 -0.99 3.04 19.59
CA THR A 347 -0.70 2.93 18.15
C THR A 347 -0.02 4.20 17.59
N ALA A 348 0.15 5.21 18.44
CA ALA A 348 0.74 6.49 18.04
C ALA A 348 2.28 6.48 17.92
N ILE A 349 2.98 5.47 18.44
CA ILE A 349 4.45 5.53 18.61
C ILE A 349 5.22 4.60 17.66
N TYR A 350 4.58 3.59 17.07
CA TYR A 350 5.29 2.57 16.28
C TYR A 350 4.74 2.43 14.86
N LEU A 351 4.93 3.49 14.06
CA LEU A 351 4.84 3.36 12.60
C LEU A 351 6.07 2.60 12.11
N TYR A 352 6.04 1.28 12.27
CA TYR A 352 7.03 0.42 11.62
C TYR A 352 6.82 0.46 10.12
N PRO A 353 7.91 0.32 9.35
CA PRO A 353 7.76 0.22 7.91
C PRO A 353 6.84 -0.95 7.61
N THR A 354 5.63 -0.65 7.19
CA THR A 354 4.73 -1.58 6.53
C THR A 354 5.26 -1.81 5.12
N ALA A 355 6.46 -2.31 5.04
CA ALA A 355 7.06 -2.65 3.77
C ALA A 355 7.46 -4.12 3.81
N THR A 356 6.51 -4.99 3.49
CA THR A 356 6.85 -5.95 2.44
C THR A 356 7.45 -5.10 1.31
N PRO A 357 8.56 -5.45 0.70
CA PRO A 357 8.89 -4.90 -0.61
C PRO A 357 7.81 -5.42 -1.57
N LYS A 358 6.62 -4.84 -1.49
CA LYS A 358 5.72 -4.82 -2.63
C LYS A 358 6.58 -4.18 -3.70
N ALA A 359 6.86 -4.92 -4.76
CA ALA A 359 7.59 -4.41 -5.90
C ALA A 359 7.06 -3.00 -6.11
N THR A 360 7.88 -2.00 -5.79
CA THR A 360 7.44 -0.61 -5.73
C THR A 360 6.91 -0.31 -7.10
N ALA A 361 5.59 -0.20 -7.23
CA ALA A 361 5.00 0.08 -8.51
C ALA A 361 5.73 1.31 -9.03
N LYS A 362 6.46 1.13 -10.12
CA LYS A 362 7.32 2.16 -10.69
C LYS A 362 6.44 3.40 -10.90
N PRO A 363 6.79 4.56 -10.34
CA PRO A 363 5.98 5.74 -10.54
C PRO A 363 5.76 5.97 -12.03
N ILE A 364 4.54 6.29 -12.39
CA ILE A 364 4.14 6.54 -13.78
C ILE A 364 4.98 7.69 -14.33
N ALA A 365 5.39 7.61 -15.59
CA ALA A 365 6.29 8.56 -16.24
C ALA A 365 5.85 10.03 -16.07
N ALA A 366 6.82 10.94 -15.94
CA ALA A 366 6.56 12.38 -15.89
C ALA A 366 5.75 12.82 -17.11
N GLY A 367 4.83 13.79 -16.92
CA GLY A 367 3.91 14.25 -17.95
C GLY A 367 2.58 13.48 -18.01
N THR A 368 2.53 12.24 -17.49
CA THR A 368 1.30 11.42 -17.50
C THR A 368 0.17 12.07 -16.69
N LYS A 369 -1.03 12.04 -17.28
CA LYS A 369 -2.25 12.52 -16.60
C LYS A 369 -2.88 11.39 -15.81
N LEU A 370 -3.14 11.67 -14.54
CA LEU A 370 -3.80 10.77 -13.60
C LEU A 370 -5.07 11.41 -13.09
N LYS A 371 -6.03 10.61 -12.64
CA LYS A 371 -7.27 11.13 -12.03
C LYS A 371 -7.76 10.20 -10.93
N ASN A 372 -8.44 10.77 -9.96
CA ASN A 372 -9.30 10.05 -9.02
C ASN A 372 -10.68 10.68 -9.02
N LYS A 373 -11.62 10.21 -8.20
CA LYS A 373 -13.00 10.74 -8.09
C LYS A 373 -13.09 12.24 -7.80
N ASN A 374 -12.04 12.85 -7.28
CA ASN A 374 -12.05 14.24 -6.80
C ASN A 374 -11.32 15.21 -7.74
N ALA A 375 -10.24 14.77 -8.38
CA ALA A 375 -9.36 15.65 -9.14
C ALA A 375 -8.57 14.91 -10.21
N SER A 376 -8.07 15.66 -11.20
CA SER A 376 -7.04 15.21 -12.11
C SER A 376 -5.67 15.76 -11.72
N TYR A 377 -4.65 14.98 -11.99
CA TYR A 377 -3.27 15.27 -11.66
C TYR A 377 -2.37 15.06 -12.89
N GLN A 378 -1.18 15.64 -12.87
CA GLN A 378 -0.14 15.37 -13.85
C GLN A 378 1.16 15.05 -13.12
N VAL A 379 1.80 13.96 -13.47
CA VAL A 379 3.08 13.56 -12.87
C VAL A 379 4.14 14.59 -13.24
N VAL A 380 4.84 15.10 -12.21
CA VAL A 380 5.95 16.05 -12.36
C VAL A 380 7.28 15.31 -12.26
N SER A 381 7.39 14.41 -11.29
CA SER A 381 8.57 13.58 -11.10
C SER A 381 8.15 12.13 -10.83
N ALA A 382 8.77 11.22 -11.57
CA ALA A 382 8.64 9.78 -11.41
C ALA A 382 9.76 9.19 -10.53
N ASN A 383 10.43 10.00 -9.70
CA ASN A 383 11.45 9.50 -8.78
C ASN A 383 10.81 8.51 -7.79
N PRO A 384 11.25 7.23 -7.74
CA PRO A 384 10.65 6.21 -6.89
C PRO A 384 10.64 6.58 -5.41
N LYS A 385 11.67 7.30 -4.94
CA LYS A 385 11.78 7.74 -3.53
C LYS A 385 10.83 8.91 -3.19
N GLN A 386 10.55 9.79 -4.17
CA GLN A 386 9.71 10.97 -3.96
C GLN A 386 8.94 11.36 -5.24
N PRO A 387 7.96 10.58 -5.68
CA PRO A 387 7.17 10.94 -6.85
C PRO A 387 6.29 12.16 -6.54
N THR A 388 6.15 13.06 -7.52
CA THR A 388 5.40 14.30 -7.35
C THR A 388 4.40 14.54 -8.45
N VAL A 389 3.29 15.20 -8.11
CA VAL A 389 2.24 15.58 -9.06
C VAL A 389 1.81 17.04 -8.92
N THR A 390 1.31 17.58 -10.02
CA THR A 390 0.53 18.81 -10.06
C THR A 390 -0.96 18.48 -9.96
N TYR A 391 -1.69 19.17 -9.10
CA TYR A 391 -3.17 19.18 -9.07
C TYR A 391 -3.68 19.99 -10.27
N VAL A 392 -4.16 19.32 -11.33
CA VAL A 392 -4.48 19.97 -12.60
C VAL A 392 -5.89 20.53 -12.63
N GLN A 393 -6.88 19.76 -12.15
CA GLN A 393 -8.28 20.17 -12.23
C GLN A 393 -9.10 19.56 -11.10
N ASN A 394 -9.99 20.37 -10.53
CA ASN A 394 -11.02 19.91 -9.61
C ASN A 394 -12.20 19.30 -10.39
N LEU A 395 -12.48 18.03 -10.15
CA LEU A 395 -13.60 17.33 -10.80
C LEU A 395 -14.92 17.51 -10.04
N LYS A 396 -14.90 17.78 -8.74
CA LYS A 396 -16.08 18.10 -7.92
C LYS A 396 -16.52 19.55 -8.12
N LYS A 397 -17.11 19.87 -9.26
CA LYS A 397 -17.54 21.24 -9.60
C LYS A 397 -18.66 21.76 -8.71
N THR A 398 -19.45 20.91 -8.08
CA THR A 398 -20.58 21.26 -7.19
C THR A 398 -20.15 21.48 -5.74
N ALA A 399 -18.96 21.04 -5.32
CA ALA A 399 -18.51 21.14 -3.95
C ALA A 399 -18.29 22.60 -3.52
N ALA A 400 -18.88 22.96 -2.38
CA ALA A 400 -18.69 24.27 -1.77
C ALA A 400 -17.34 24.40 -1.03
N SER A 401 -16.77 23.28 -0.59
CA SER A 401 -15.47 23.21 0.09
C SER A 401 -14.59 22.17 -0.61
N VAL A 402 -13.33 22.52 -0.85
CA VAL A 402 -12.35 21.61 -1.47
C VAL A 402 -11.02 21.71 -0.72
N THR A 403 -10.36 20.56 -0.58
CA THR A 403 -8.99 20.48 -0.09
C THR A 403 -8.09 19.99 -1.22
N VAL A 404 -7.03 20.74 -1.54
CA VAL A 404 -5.90 20.24 -2.31
C VAL A 404 -4.99 19.54 -1.32
N PRO A 405 -4.89 18.20 -1.35
CA PRO A 405 -4.17 17.45 -0.33
C PRO A 405 -2.65 17.68 -0.43
N ALA A 406 -1.92 17.36 0.62
CA ALA A 406 -0.45 17.37 0.59
C ALA A 406 0.11 16.19 -0.20
N GLN A 407 -0.61 15.07 -0.17
CA GLN A 407 -0.28 13.84 -0.89
C GLN A 407 -1.55 13.25 -1.51
N VAL A 408 -1.40 12.42 -2.52
CA VAL A 408 -2.50 11.67 -3.14
C VAL A 408 -2.00 10.28 -3.52
N LYS A 409 -2.74 9.25 -3.12
CA LYS A 409 -2.51 7.88 -3.57
C LYS A 409 -3.28 7.67 -4.88
N ILE A 410 -2.63 7.18 -5.91
CA ILE A 410 -3.22 6.83 -7.21
C ILE A 410 -2.62 5.48 -7.60
N GLY A 411 -3.47 4.45 -7.63
CA GLY A 411 -3.02 3.06 -7.61
C GLY A 411 -2.20 2.80 -6.34
N SER A 412 -1.15 2.02 -6.43
CA SER A 412 -0.24 1.72 -5.32
C SER A 412 0.78 2.83 -5.02
N VAL A 413 0.86 3.90 -5.83
CA VAL A 413 1.87 4.96 -5.68
C VAL A 413 1.30 6.17 -4.95
N THR A 414 2.00 6.64 -3.91
CA THR A 414 1.69 7.89 -3.21
C THR A 414 2.54 9.03 -3.76
N TYR A 415 1.89 10.01 -4.34
CA TYR A 415 2.53 11.21 -4.91
C TYR A 415 2.43 12.39 -3.97
N LYS A 416 3.51 13.15 -3.77
CA LYS A 416 3.42 14.49 -3.15
C LYS A 416 2.77 15.47 -4.13
N VAL A 417 1.74 16.18 -3.70
CA VAL A 417 1.10 17.24 -4.50
C VAL A 417 1.88 18.51 -4.28
N VAL A 418 2.70 18.89 -5.26
CA VAL A 418 3.65 20.02 -5.13
C VAL A 418 3.19 21.30 -5.84
N ALA A 419 2.20 21.19 -6.71
CA ALA A 419 1.72 22.33 -7.48
C ALA A 419 0.20 22.31 -7.66
N ILE A 420 -0.38 23.50 -7.83
CA ILE A 420 -1.74 23.69 -8.36
C ILE A 420 -1.58 24.22 -9.77
N GLY A 421 -2.12 23.51 -10.74
CA GLY A 421 -2.02 23.83 -12.16
C GLY A 421 -2.72 25.15 -12.55
N SER A 422 -2.40 25.63 -13.74
CA SER A 422 -3.08 26.80 -14.33
C SER A 422 -4.56 26.49 -14.54
N LYS A 423 -5.42 27.44 -14.18
CA LYS A 423 -6.90 27.33 -14.30
C LYS A 423 -7.54 26.16 -13.51
N ALA A 424 -6.85 25.52 -12.58
CA ALA A 424 -7.29 24.31 -11.85
C ALA A 424 -8.70 24.43 -11.24
N PHE A 425 -9.10 25.59 -10.79
CA PHE A 425 -10.42 25.91 -10.23
C PHE A 425 -11.15 27.02 -10.99
N ALA A 426 -10.65 27.47 -12.14
CA ALA A 426 -11.18 28.63 -12.83
C ALA A 426 -12.71 28.50 -13.06
N ASN A 427 -13.41 29.62 -12.84
CA ASN A 427 -14.86 29.73 -13.02
C ASN A 427 -15.73 28.79 -12.19
N ASN A 428 -15.19 28.23 -11.08
CA ASN A 428 -16.00 27.43 -10.17
C ASN A 428 -17.01 28.32 -9.41
N LYS A 429 -18.28 28.26 -9.83
CA LYS A 429 -19.37 29.11 -9.29
C LYS A 429 -19.87 28.65 -7.91
N LYS A 430 -19.52 27.43 -7.45
CA LYS A 430 -20.02 26.83 -6.20
C LYS A 430 -18.98 26.92 -5.05
N LEU A 431 -17.70 26.96 -5.35
CA LEU A 431 -16.60 26.91 -4.38
C LEU A 431 -16.64 28.12 -3.44
N LYS A 432 -16.79 27.88 -2.11
CA LYS A 432 -16.81 28.90 -1.05
C LYS A 432 -15.51 28.89 -0.24
N THR A 433 -14.94 27.69 0.03
CA THR A 433 -13.73 27.53 0.83
C THR A 433 -12.74 26.58 0.16
N LEU A 434 -11.45 26.86 0.33
CA LEU A 434 -10.35 26.06 -0.22
C LEU A 434 -9.25 25.89 0.81
N THR A 435 -8.78 24.68 1.01
CA THR A 435 -7.57 24.38 1.78
C THR A 435 -6.46 23.95 0.86
N ILE A 436 -5.26 24.49 1.01
CA ILE A 436 -4.05 24.20 0.21
C ILE A 436 -3.04 23.49 1.10
N GLY A 437 -2.68 22.26 0.72
CA GLY A 437 -1.81 21.37 1.46
C GLY A 437 -0.38 21.90 1.67
N LYS A 438 0.32 21.29 2.64
CA LYS A 438 1.64 21.76 3.12
C LYS A 438 2.78 21.65 2.09
N ASN A 439 2.65 20.78 1.09
CA ASN A 439 3.71 20.52 0.11
C ASN A 439 3.64 21.42 -1.14
N ILE A 440 2.63 22.28 -1.27
CA ILE A 440 2.47 23.14 -2.45
C ILE A 440 3.58 24.20 -2.50
N THR A 441 4.35 24.18 -3.58
CA THR A 441 5.43 25.13 -3.88
C THR A 441 5.02 26.13 -4.95
N THR A 442 4.06 25.78 -5.84
CA THR A 442 3.64 26.63 -6.95
C THR A 442 2.11 26.66 -7.12
N ILE A 443 1.59 27.80 -7.58
CA ILE A 443 0.18 28.00 -7.97
C ILE A 443 0.17 28.61 -9.36
N GLY A 444 -0.46 27.94 -10.31
CA GLY A 444 -0.47 28.31 -11.71
C GLY A 444 -1.25 29.61 -12.03
N LYS A 445 -1.05 30.12 -13.26
CA LYS A 445 -1.78 31.27 -13.81
C LYS A 445 -3.29 31.04 -13.77
N ASN A 446 -4.04 32.04 -13.32
CA ASN A 446 -5.52 31.98 -13.25
C ASN A 446 -6.07 30.79 -12.42
N ALA A 447 -5.31 30.21 -11.51
CA ALA A 447 -5.72 28.97 -10.80
C ALA A 447 -7.12 29.03 -10.18
N PHE A 448 -7.51 30.18 -9.62
CA PHE A 448 -8.81 30.44 -8.98
C PHE A 448 -9.59 31.56 -9.66
N ALA A 449 -9.20 31.95 -10.88
CA ALA A 449 -9.83 33.06 -11.57
C ALA A 449 -11.34 32.82 -11.78
N GLY A 450 -12.17 33.83 -11.54
CA GLY A 450 -13.63 33.75 -11.72
C GLY A 450 -14.37 32.94 -10.65
N CYS A 451 -13.73 32.50 -9.58
CA CYS A 451 -14.39 31.86 -8.43
C CYS A 451 -15.13 32.91 -7.56
N LYS A 452 -16.22 33.50 -8.08
CA LYS A 452 -16.94 34.64 -7.47
C LYS A 452 -17.43 34.37 -6.03
N LYS A 453 -17.68 33.11 -5.63
CA LYS A 453 -18.15 32.70 -4.30
C LYS A 453 -17.02 32.32 -3.34
N LEU A 454 -15.76 32.28 -3.78
CA LEU A 454 -14.62 31.86 -2.95
C LEU A 454 -14.27 32.95 -1.93
N LYS A 455 -14.73 32.76 -0.68
CA LYS A 455 -14.58 33.72 0.44
C LYS A 455 -13.41 33.39 1.37
N LYS A 456 -12.95 32.12 1.41
CA LYS A 456 -11.88 31.70 2.31
C LYS A 456 -10.89 30.76 1.63
N ILE A 457 -9.61 31.03 1.76
CA ILE A 457 -8.52 30.12 1.41
C ILE A 457 -7.65 29.93 2.65
N THR A 458 -7.32 28.68 2.99
CA THR A 458 -6.33 28.34 4.01
C THR A 458 -5.12 27.74 3.34
N ILE A 459 -3.98 28.42 3.42
CA ILE A 459 -2.69 27.95 2.90
C ILE A 459 -1.92 27.33 4.05
N LYS A 460 -1.69 26.00 4.02
CA LYS A 460 -0.85 25.30 5.00
C LYS A 460 0.63 25.26 4.59
N SER A 461 0.95 25.54 3.32
CA SER A 461 2.32 25.54 2.82
C SER A 461 3.12 26.73 3.34
N THR A 462 4.35 26.49 3.73
CA THR A 462 5.38 27.48 4.05
C THR A 462 6.36 27.70 2.89
N LYS A 463 6.19 26.96 1.79
CA LYS A 463 7.16 26.85 0.68
C LYS A 463 6.86 27.76 -0.52
N LEU A 464 5.72 28.48 -0.53
CA LEU A 464 5.36 29.39 -1.63
C LEU A 464 6.26 30.63 -1.67
N LYS A 465 6.92 30.84 -2.81
CA LYS A 465 7.70 32.05 -3.10
C LYS A 465 6.89 33.02 -3.98
N SER A 466 7.27 34.31 -4.03
CA SER A 466 6.59 35.33 -4.81
C SER A 466 6.45 34.99 -6.30
N GLY A 467 7.52 34.49 -6.93
CA GLY A 467 7.54 34.07 -8.34
C GLY A 467 6.73 32.81 -8.63
N ALA A 468 6.49 31.98 -7.61
CA ALA A 468 5.81 30.69 -7.75
C ALA A 468 4.29 30.79 -7.80
N ILE A 469 3.70 32.00 -7.71
CA ILE A 469 2.27 32.21 -7.86
C ILE A 469 2.01 32.97 -9.17
N GLY A 470 1.31 32.30 -10.08
CA GLY A 470 1.02 32.79 -11.41
C GLY A 470 0.23 34.09 -11.45
N LYS A 471 0.37 34.85 -12.55
CA LYS A 471 -0.41 36.07 -12.80
C LYS A 471 -1.91 35.77 -12.71
N ASN A 472 -2.67 36.68 -12.09
CA ASN A 472 -4.12 36.61 -11.98
C ASN A 472 -4.67 35.36 -11.23
N ALA A 473 -3.87 34.68 -10.40
CA ALA A 473 -4.33 33.49 -9.68
C ALA A 473 -5.65 33.72 -8.92
N PHE A 474 -5.89 34.92 -8.37
CA PHE A 474 -7.08 35.29 -7.61
C PHE A 474 -8.01 36.30 -8.35
N LYS A 475 -7.84 36.53 -9.67
CA LYS A 475 -8.68 37.48 -10.42
C LYS A 475 -10.14 37.03 -10.40
N GLY A 476 -11.07 37.94 -10.06
CA GLY A 476 -12.51 37.66 -10.07
C GLY A 476 -12.98 36.69 -8.96
N THR A 477 -12.21 36.51 -7.91
CA THR A 477 -12.68 35.89 -6.66
C THR A 477 -13.55 36.86 -5.85
N ALA A 478 -14.21 36.40 -4.77
CA ALA A 478 -15.03 37.26 -3.94
C ALA A 478 -14.30 38.53 -3.49
N LYS A 479 -14.95 39.68 -3.49
CA LYS A 479 -14.36 40.99 -3.06
C LYS A 479 -13.83 40.91 -1.61
N ASN A 480 -14.49 40.10 -0.75
CA ASN A 480 -14.15 39.92 0.66
C ASN A 480 -13.34 38.63 0.92
N LEU A 481 -12.58 38.15 -0.07
CA LEU A 481 -11.74 36.95 0.09
C LEU A 481 -10.78 37.11 1.26
N VAL A 482 -10.77 36.12 2.16
CA VAL A 482 -9.81 36.03 3.27
C VAL A 482 -8.86 34.86 2.95
N VAL A 483 -7.56 35.09 3.03
CA VAL A 483 -6.52 34.08 2.91
C VAL A 483 -5.81 33.95 4.26
N LYS A 484 -6.01 32.77 4.91
CA LYS A 484 -5.25 32.42 6.11
C LYS A 484 -3.92 31.79 5.68
N VAL A 485 -2.83 32.19 6.33
CA VAL A 485 -1.48 31.75 6.02
C VAL A 485 -0.72 31.37 7.30
N PRO A 486 0.33 30.53 7.22
CA PRO A 486 1.14 30.16 8.38
C PRO A 486 1.75 31.42 9.05
N ARG A 487 1.74 31.48 10.40
CA ARG A 487 2.27 32.62 11.18
C ARG A 487 3.69 32.98 10.75
N LYS A 488 4.57 31.98 10.60
CA LYS A 488 5.99 32.18 10.21
C LYS A 488 6.13 32.87 8.84
N GLN A 489 5.18 32.69 7.92
CA GLN A 489 5.22 33.24 6.55
C GLN A 489 4.31 34.46 6.33
N TYR A 490 3.64 34.92 7.34
CA TYR A 490 2.62 35.97 7.21
C TYR A 490 3.14 37.25 6.52
N ARG A 491 4.30 37.77 6.97
CA ARG A 491 4.90 38.99 6.39
C ARG A 491 5.22 38.81 4.90
N ALA A 492 5.86 37.70 4.57
CA ALA A 492 6.22 37.37 3.18
C ALA A 492 4.97 37.23 2.30
N TYR A 493 3.98 36.43 2.74
CA TYR A 493 2.77 36.16 1.94
C TYR A 493 1.90 37.42 1.79
N LYS A 494 1.80 38.30 2.83
CA LYS A 494 1.10 39.57 2.76
C LYS A 494 1.69 40.47 1.67
N LYS A 495 3.03 40.48 1.49
CA LYS A 495 3.74 41.30 0.49
C LYS A 495 3.37 40.96 -0.96
N PHE A 496 3.16 39.66 -1.29
CA PHE A 496 2.97 39.25 -2.68
C PHE A 496 1.57 38.77 -3.04
N LEU A 497 0.77 38.22 -2.12
CA LEU A 497 -0.56 37.69 -2.47
C LEU A 497 -1.52 38.75 -3.00
N LYS A 498 -1.47 39.99 -2.45
CA LYS A 498 -2.29 41.12 -2.93
C LYS A 498 -2.03 41.49 -4.39
N LYS A 499 -0.84 41.17 -4.92
CA LYS A 499 -0.44 41.46 -6.31
C LYS A 499 -0.90 40.43 -7.33
N LYS A 500 -1.64 39.37 -6.91
CA LYS A 500 -1.99 38.20 -7.75
C LYS A 500 -3.44 38.20 -8.25
N GLY A 501 -4.01 39.40 -8.45
CA GLY A 501 -5.28 39.61 -9.17
C GLY A 501 -6.50 39.98 -8.33
N ASN A 502 -6.40 39.99 -6.97
CA ASN A 502 -7.43 40.54 -6.09
C ASN A 502 -6.78 41.53 -5.10
N LYS A 503 -6.89 42.82 -5.39
CA LYS A 503 -6.32 43.90 -4.54
C LYS A 503 -6.99 44.00 -3.17
N LYS A 504 -8.26 43.58 -3.03
CA LYS A 504 -9.09 43.66 -1.81
C LYS A 504 -8.93 42.44 -0.89
N VAL A 505 -8.08 41.44 -1.24
CA VAL A 505 -7.86 40.26 -0.43
C VAL A 505 -7.36 40.59 0.98
N LYS A 506 -8.01 40.02 2.01
CA LYS A 506 -7.59 40.13 3.41
C LYS A 506 -6.68 38.94 3.77
N ILE A 507 -5.43 39.23 4.18
CA ILE A 507 -4.50 38.16 4.61
C ILE A 507 -4.52 38.14 6.14
N LYS A 508 -4.76 36.93 6.71
CA LYS A 508 -4.77 36.69 8.17
C LYS A 508 -3.73 35.60 8.54
N LYS A 509 -3.32 35.59 9.80
CA LYS A 509 -2.49 34.54 10.41
C LYS A 509 -3.32 33.31 10.71
#